data_d3e3ea220fa9f2ed39d66dfde1fb5d0e
#
_entry.id   d3e3ea220fa9f2ed39d66dfde1fb5d0e
#
_cell.length_a   1.000
_cell.length_b   1.000
_cell.length_c   1.000
_cell.angle_alpha   90.00
_cell.angle_beta   90.00
_cell.angle_gamma   90.00
#
_symmetry.space_group_name_H-M   'P 1'
#
loop_
_entity.id
_entity.type
_entity.pdbx_description
1 polymer ?
#
loop_
_entity_poly.entity_id
_entity_poly.type
_entity_poly.pdbx_seq_one_letter_code
_entity_poly.pdbx_strand_id
1 'polypeptide(L)'
;YPFNIDVLRNTRSIAFSSPVAFFVGENGSGKTTLLEALARGCHIHIWSGAENTRVDPNPYEEMLFLYIEVEWTDRIIPGSFFSSQIFRNFAGLVEMWEADNPGQIEYFGGKSLLTQSHGQSLMSFFRARYKIKGLYLLDEPETALSPKSQLELLKLLREMGALGHAQFIIATHSPILLACPGSVIYSFDHTPVKTIQYEDTEYYRIYKTFMENPGQYFKGEK
;
A
#
# COMPACT_ATOMS: atom_id res chain seq x y z
N TYR A 1 8.96 -15.46 -12.82
CA TYR A 1 8.37 -14.47 -11.92
C TYR A 1 8.98 -14.67 -10.53
N PRO A 2 9.43 -13.61 -9.86
CA PRO A 2 9.35 -12.20 -10.25
C PRO A 2 10.56 -11.68 -11.06
N PHE A 3 11.59 -12.47 -11.30
CA PHE A 3 12.86 -12.06 -11.90
C PHE A 3 12.77 -11.71 -13.41
N ASN A 4 11.63 -11.96 -14.03
CA ASN A 4 11.32 -11.58 -15.41
C ASN A 4 10.60 -10.21 -15.53
N ILE A 5 10.39 -9.49 -14.43
CA ILE A 5 9.80 -8.15 -14.44
C ILE A 5 10.88 -7.15 -14.80
N ASP A 6 10.83 -6.61 -16.01
CA ASP A 6 11.88 -5.77 -16.57
C ASP A 6 12.16 -4.50 -15.75
N VAL A 7 11.13 -3.87 -15.22
CA VAL A 7 11.29 -2.67 -14.39
C VAL A 7 12.09 -2.97 -13.13
N LEU A 8 11.89 -4.13 -12.50
CA LEU A 8 12.64 -4.52 -11.29
C LEU A 8 14.08 -4.90 -11.64
N ARG A 9 14.30 -5.62 -12.75
CA ARG A 9 15.64 -6.01 -13.20
C ARG A 9 16.55 -4.83 -13.54
N ASN A 10 15.97 -3.77 -14.07
CA ASN A 10 16.70 -2.59 -14.57
C ASN A 10 16.76 -1.45 -13.54
N THR A 11 16.05 -1.56 -12.41
CA THR A 11 16.10 -0.57 -11.33
C THR A 11 17.17 -0.98 -10.32
N ARG A 12 18.23 -0.18 -10.22
CA ARG A 12 19.37 -0.46 -9.32
C ARG A 12 19.12 -0.01 -7.89
N SER A 13 18.42 1.11 -7.71
CA SER A 13 18.13 1.66 -6.40
C SER A 13 16.88 2.55 -6.43
N ILE A 14 16.19 2.61 -5.30
CA ILE A 14 15.09 3.55 -5.04
C ILE A 14 15.39 4.18 -3.68
N ALA A 15 15.51 5.51 -3.62
CA ALA A 15 15.78 6.24 -2.40
C ALA A 15 14.50 6.91 -1.88
N PHE A 16 14.06 6.56 -0.68
CA PHE A 16 12.86 7.10 -0.04
C PHE A 16 13.19 8.34 0.78
N SER A 17 13.17 9.52 0.15
CA SER A 17 13.51 10.82 0.75
C SER A 17 12.33 11.53 1.42
N SER A 18 11.10 11.08 1.19
CA SER A 18 9.88 11.64 1.76
C SER A 18 9.24 10.66 2.75
N PRO A 19 8.57 11.16 3.80
CA PRO A 19 7.78 10.32 4.69
C PRO A 19 6.65 9.54 4.00
N VAL A 20 6.18 10.01 2.83
CA VAL A 20 5.15 9.33 2.05
C VAL A 20 5.65 9.12 0.63
N ALA A 21 5.71 7.88 0.21
CA ALA A 21 6.10 7.47 -1.13
C ALA A 21 4.98 6.64 -1.77
N PHE A 22 4.69 6.88 -3.04
CA PHE A 22 3.71 6.12 -3.81
C PHE A 22 4.36 5.35 -4.95
N PHE A 23 3.90 4.13 -5.16
CA PHE A 23 4.17 3.33 -6.33
C PHE A 23 2.95 3.37 -7.26
N VAL A 24 3.15 3.81 -8.50
CA VAL A 24 2.12 3.85 -9.54
C VAL A 24 2.56 3.06 -10.76
N GLY A 25 1.61 2.63 -11.57
CA GLY A 25 1.83 1.89 -12.80
C GLY A 25 0.71 0.88 -13.04
N GLU A 26 0.69 0.30 -14.24
CA GLU A 26 -0.32 -0.68 -14.63
C GLU A 26 -0.31 -1.94 -13.74
N ASN A 27 -1.39 -2.72 -13.83
CA ASN A 27 -1.47 -4.01 -13.17
C ASN A 27 -0.39 -4.95 -13.72
N GLY A 28 0.29 -5.69 -12.84
CA GLY A 28 1.39 -6.57 -13.22
C GLY A 28 2.75 -5.87 -13.41
N SER A 29 2.87 -4.55 -13.22
CA SER A 29 4.14 -3.81 -13.34
C SER A 29 5.15 -4.11 -12.23
N GLY A 30 4.76 -4.85 -11.16
CA GLY A 30 5.66 -5.26 -10.09
C GLY A 30 5.58 -4.45 -8.80
N LYS A 31 4.61 -3.53 -8.66
CA LYS A 31 4.41 -2.71 -7.44
C LYS A 31 4.24 -3.55 -6.18
N THR A 32 3.22 -4.42 -6.16
CA THR A 32 2.93 -5.35 -5.05
C THR A 32 4.13 -6.27 -4.79
N THR A 33 4.74 -6.80 -5.84
CA THR A 33 5.91 -7.67 -5.74
C THR A 33 7.08 -7.01 -5.03
N LEU A 34 7.39 -5.75 -5.37
CA LEU A 34 8.43 -5.00 -4.68
C LEU A 34 8.02 -4.65 -3.25
N LEU A 35 6.76 -4.30 -3.02
CA LEU A 35 6.25 -3.95 -1.70
C LEU A 35 6.35 -5.16 -0.73
N GLU A 36 5.98 -6.36 -1.20
CA GLU A 36 6.13 -7.61 -0.44
C GLU A 36 7.60 -7.97 -0.21
N ALA A 37 8.46 -7.79 -1.21
CA ALA A 37 9.88 -8.03 -1.06
C ALA A 37 10.50 -7.08 -0.03
N LEU A 38 10.11 -5.80 0.00
CA LEU A 38 10.50 -4.84 1.03
C LEU A 38 9.99 -5.27 2.41
N ALA A 39 8.75 -5.74 2.52
CA ALA A 39 8.22 -6.24 3.79
C ALA A 39 9.08 -7.38 4.34
N ARG A 40 9.37 -8.38 3.51
CA ARG A 40 10.22 -9.53 3.90
C ARG A 40 11.65 -9.10 4.23
N GLY A 41 12.26 -8.24 3.42
CA GLY A 41 13.60 -7.69 3.65
C GLY A 41 13.71 -6.86 4.94
N CYS A 42 12.63 -6.22 5.35
CA CYS A 42 12.51 -5.47 6.60
C CYS A 42 11.99 -6.31 7.79
N HIS A 43 11.85 -7.63 7.64
CA HIS A 43 11.27 -8.53 8.65
C HIS A 43 9.85 -8.14 9.10
N ILE A 44 9.08 -7.54 8.21
CA ILE A 44 7.67 -7.22 8.43
C ILE A 44 6.82 -8.41 8.03
N HIS A 45 5.98 -8.88 8.94
CA HIS A 45 5.11 -10.03 8.70
C HIS A 45 3.99 -9.67 7.70
N ILE A 46 3.80 -10.54 6.71
CA ILE A 46 2.69 -10.45 5.76
C ILE A 46 1.64 -11.49 6.18
N TRP A 47 0.46 -11.01 6.56
CA TRP A 47 -0.66 -11.86 6.99
C TRP A 47 -1.33 -12.47 5.75
N SER A 48 -0.78 -13.57 5.23
CA SER A 48 -1.41 -14.30 4.12
C SER A 48 -2.56 -15.17 4.64
N GLY A 49 -3.70 -15.13 3.96
CA GLY A 49 -4.79 -16.09 4.24
C GLY A 49 -4.37 -17.51 3.87
N ALA A 50 -4.93 -18.48 4.57
CA ALA A 50 -4.64 -19.92 4.40
C ALA A 50 -5.06 -20.49 3.01
N GLU A 51 -5.62 -19.69 2.12
CA GLU A 51 -6.29 -20.16 0.90
C GLU A 51 -5.45 -20.12 -0.39
N ASN A 52 -4.14 -19.87 -0.33
CA ASN A 52 -3.30 -19.94 -1.53
C ASN A 52 -2.87 -21.40 -1.83
N THR A 53 -3.84 -22.27 -2.01
CA THR A 53 -3.61 -23.62 -2.56
C THR A 53 -3.49 -23.55 -4.08
N ARG A 54 -2.42 -23.00 -4.61
CA ARG A 54 -2.02 -23.27 -5.99
C ARG A 54 -1.55 -24.72 -6.06
N VAL A 55 -2.04 -25.45 -7.06
CA VAL A 55 -1.66 -26.88 -7.27
C VAL A 55 -0.16 -26.99 -7.54
N ASP A 56 0.45 -25.97 -8.20
CA ASP A 56 1.89 -25.88 -8.44
C ASP A 56 2.36 -24.46 -8.05
N PRO A 57 2.79 -24.23 -6.80
CA PRO A 57 3.33 -22.95 -6.37
C PRO A 57 4.65 -22.65 -7.09
N ASN A 58 4.82 -21.43 -7.57
CA ASN A 58 6.09 -20.97 -8.11
C ASN A 58 7.10 -20.82 -6.95
N PRO A 59 8.17 -21.62 -6.89
CA PRO A 59 9.11 -21.59 -5.76
C PRO A 59 9.87 -20.27 -5.63
N TYR A 60 9.88 -19.44 -6.69
CA TYR A 60 10.61 -18.18 -6.73
C TYR A 60 9.73 -16.95 -6.40
N GLU A 61 8.42 -17.11 -6.30
CA GLU A 61 7.45 -16.00 -6.19
C GLU A 61 7.77 -15.07 -5.02
N GLU A 62 8.23 -15.63 -3.91
CA GLU A 62 8.53 -14.90 -2.69
C GLU A 62 10.02 -14.58 -2.50
N MET A 63 10.90 -14.92 -3.46
CA MET A 63 12.34 -14.86 -3.26
C MET A 63 13.00 -13.53 -3.62
N LEU A 64 12.26 -12.57 -4.15
CA LEU A 64 12.84 -11.29 -4.58
C LEU A 64 13.58 -10.57 -3.45
N PHE A 65 13.12 -10.68 -2.20
CA PHE A 65 13.76 -10.05 -1.05
C PHE A 65 15.20 -10.50 -0.80
N LEU A 66 15.60 -11.69 -1.27
CA LEU A 66 16.98 -12.20 -1.17
C LEU A 66 17.95 -11.47 -2.11
N TYR A 67 17.43 -10.72 -3.08
CA TYR A 67 18.19 -10.03 -4.13
C TYR A 67 18.08 -8.51 -4.04
N ILE A 68 17.45 -8.00 -3.00
CA ILE A 68 17.40 -6.58 -2.69
C ILE A 68 18.09 -6.32 -1.35
N GLU A 69 18.77 -5.20 -1.26
CA GLU A 69 19.37 -4.72 -0.02
C GLU A 69 18.58 -3.51 0.47
N VAL A 70 18.25 -3.49 1.76
CA VAL A 70 17.54 -2.37 2.39
C VAL A 70 18.50 -1.62 3.30
N GLU A 71 18.85 -0.41 2.91
CA GLU A 71 19.68 0.49 3.70
C GLU A 71 18.80 1.41 4.56
N TRP A 72 19.09 1.46 5.84
CA TRP A 72 18.42 2.33 6.80
C TRP A 72 19.28 3.54 7.11
N THR A 73 18.68 4.74 7.08
CA THR A 73 19.40 5.99 7.41
C THR A 73 19.71 6.12 8.90
N ASP A 74 18.99 5.42 9.76
CA ASP A 74 19.20 5.40 11.21
C ASP A 74 19.16 3.93 11.67
N ARG A 75 18.21 3.54 12.46
CA ARG A 75 18.04 2.19 12.97
C ARG A 75 16.84 1.48 12.32
N ILE A 76 16.89 0.17 12.31
CA ILE A 76 15.72 -0.65 11.95
C ILE A 76 14.56 -0.31 12.88
N ILE A 77 13.40 0.01 12.32
CA ILE A 77 12.17 0.30 13.05
C ILE A 77 11.12 -0.77 12.77
N PRO A 78 10.18 -1.02 13.70
CA PRO A 78 9.07 -1.94 13.43
C PRO A 78 8.24 -1.44 12.25
N GLY A 79 7.46 -2.35 11.66
CA GLY A 79 6.61 -2.00 10.55
C GLY A 79 5.34 -2.84 10.48
N SER A 80 4.48 -2.52 9.53
CA SER A 80 3.37 -3.39 9.18
C SER A 80 3.11 -3.35 7.67
N PHE A 81 2.72 -4.49 7.14
CA PHE A 81 2.23 -4.64 5.79
C PHE A 81 0.70 -4.72 5.81
N PHE A 82 0.08 -3.98 4.92
CA PHE A 82 -1.35 -3.97 4.72
C PHE A 82 -1.67 -4.25 3.26
N SER A 83 -2.60 -5.17 3.01
CA SER A 83 -3.27 -5.32 1.72
C SER A 83 -4.77 -5.50 1.98
N SER A 84 -5.60 -4.85 1.18
CA SER A 84 -7.05 -4.96 1.31
C SER A 84 -7.56 -6.38 1.11
N GLN A 85 -6.86 -7.19 0.32
CA GLN A 85 -7.22 -8.60 0.08
C GLN A 85 -7.09 -9.47 1.34
N ILE A 86 -6.08 -9.20 2.17
CA ILE A 86 -5.80 -10.02 3.36
C ILE A 86 -6.40 -9.44 4.65
N PHE A 87 -6.91 -8.20 4.61
CA PHE A 87 -7.39 -7.51 5.82
C PHE A 87 -8.56 -8.22 6.50
N ARG A 88 -9.46 -8.83 5.74
CA ARG A 88 -10.59 -9.57 6.33
C ARG A 88 -10.13 -10.78 7.14
N ASN A 89 -9.13 -11.51 6.65
CA ASN A 89 -8.54 -12.63 7.37
C ASN A 89 -7.84 -12.15 8.65
N PHE A 90 -7.10 -11.05 8.54
CA PHE A 90 -6.47 -10.39 9.68
C PHE A 90 -7.49 -9.94 10.74
N ALA A 91 -8.62 -9.35 10.33
CA ALA A 91 -9.69 -8.97 11.25
C ALA A 91 -10.25 -10.19 12.01
N GLY A 92 -10.41 -11.33 11.34
CA GLY A 92 -10.79 -12.59 11.99
C GLY A 92 -9.76 -13.09 13.01
N LEU A 93 -8.47 -12.98 12.71
CA LEU A 93 -7.40 -13.34 13.65
C LEU A 93 -7.41 -12.44 14.90
N VAL A 94 -7.65 -11.14 14.75
CA VAL A 94 -7.76 -10.22 15.89
C VAL A 94 -8.89 -10.62 16.84
N GLU A 95 -10.03 -11.05 16.30
CA GLU A 95 -11.14 -11.56 17.12
C GLU A 95 -10.79 -12.86 17.87
N MET A 96 -10.08 -13.77 17.21
CA MET A 96 -9.59 -14.98 17.86
C MET A 96 -8.61 -14.65 18.99
N TRP A 97 -7.68 -13.74 18.77
CA TRP A 97 -6.74 -13.30 19.81
C TRP A 97 -7.44 -12.61 20.98
N GLU A 98 -8.48 -11.83 20.73
CA GLU A 98 -9.31 -11.22 21.77
C GLU A 98 -10.03 -12.27 22.61
N ALA A 99 -10.52 -13.34 21.99
CA ALA A 99 -11.18 -14.44 22.71
C ALA A 99 -10.20 -15.21 23.60
N ASP A 100 -8.96 -15.43 23.12
CA ASP A 100 -7.92 -16.15 23.85
C ASP A 100 -7.24 -15.29 24.94
N ASN A 101 -7.09 -14.00 24.64
CA ASN A 101 -6.40 -13.03 25.52
C ASN A 101 -7.07 -11.65 25.41
N PRO A 102 -8.05 -11.32 26.28
CA PRO A 102 -8.79 -10.07 26.23
C PRO A 102 -7.91 -8.82 26.27
N GLY A 103 -8.28 -7.80 25.51
CA GLY A 103 -7.57 -6.54 25.40
C GLY A 103 -6.80 -6.35 24.08
N GLN A 104 -6.81 -7.36 23.20
CA GLN A 104 -6.13 -7.27 21.89
C GLN A 104 -6.82 -6.26 20.96
N ILE A 105 -8.13 -6.16 21.00
CA ILE A 105 -8.92 -5.22 20.18
C ILE A 105 -8.54 -3.76 20.43
N GLU A 106 -8.09 -3.42 21.64
CA GLU A 106 -7.64 -2.06 22.00
C GLU A 106 -6.48 -1.57 21.11
N TYR A 107 -5.57 -2.47 20.71
CA TYR A 107 -4.46 -2.15 19.80
C TYR A 107 -4.91 -1.85 18.37
N PHE A 108 -6.16 -2.17 18.04
CA PHE A 108 -6.73 -2.03 16.68
C PHE A 108 -7.94 -1.10 16.64
N GLY A 109 -8.14 -0.24 17.65
CA GLY A 109 -9.16 0.79 17.68
C GLY A 109 -10.29 0.58 18.67
N GLY A 110 -10.19 -0.41 19.57
CA GLY A 110 -11.09 -0.61 20.72
C GLY A 110 -12.48 -1.13 20.34
N LYS A 111 -12.70 -1.53 19.08
CA LYS A 111 -13.95 -2.12 18.59
C LYS A 111 -13.66 -3.27 17.64
N SER A 112 -14.48 -4.31 17.71
CA SER A 112 -14.40 -5.43 16.78
C SER A 112 -14.34 -4.94 15.33
N LEU A 113 -13.31 -5.37 14.61
CA LEU A 113 -13.12 -5.02 13.20
C LEU A 113 -14.19 -5.69 12.30
N LEU A 114 -14.78 -6.80 12.74
CA LEU A 114 -15.80 -7.52 12.00
C LEU A 114 -17.20 -6.90 12.14
N THR A 115 -17.46 -6.14 13.20
CA THR A 115 -18.79 -5.52 13.44
C THR A 115 -18.95 -4.16 12.77
N GLN A 116 -17.89 -3.61 12.19
CA GLN A 116 -17.87 -2.35 11.48
C GLN A 116 -18.05 -2.56 9.97
N SER A 117 -18.49 -1.53 9.23
CA SER A 117 -18.37 -1.56 7.77
C SER A 117 -16.89 -1.67 7.39
N HIS A 118 -16.60 -2.30 6.24
CA HIS A 118 -15.22 -2.57 5.82
C HIS A 118 -14.34 -1.30 5.83
N GLY A 119 -14.83 -0.20 5.28
CA GLY A 119 -14.09 1.07 5.31
C GLY A 119 -13.92 1.67 6.72
N GLN A 120 -14.90 1.53 7.62
CA GLN A 120 -14.78 1.98 9.00
C GLN A 120 -13.76 1.17 9.78
N SER A 121 -13.78 -0.15 9.60
CA SER A 121 -12.85 -1.10 10.18
C SER A 121 -11.40 -0.75 9.80
N LEU A 122 -11.17 -0.51 8.49
CA LEU A 122 -9.86 -0.06 7.98
C LEU A 122 -9.40 1.26 8.59
N MET A 123 -10.26 2.25 8.62
CA MET A 123 -9.91 3.56 9.20
C MET A 123 -9.65 3.47 10.70
N SER A 124 -10.34 2.61 11.44
CA SER A 124 -10.07 2.34 12.85
C SER A 124 -8.69 1.72 13.03
N PHE A 125 -8.36 0.70 12.23
CA PHE A 125 -7.04 0.07 12.20
C PHE A 125 -5.93 1.09 11.88
N PHE A 126 -6.07 1.88 10.83
CA PHE A 126 -5.06 2.86 10.42
C PHE A 126 -4.84 3.93 11.49
N ARG A 127 -5.89 4.46 12.10
CA ARG A 127 -5.78 5.46 13.18
C ARG A 127 -5.09 4.93 14.42
N ALA A 128 -5.32 3.66 14.77
CA ALA A 128 -4.67 3.04 15.90
C ALA A 128 -3.19 2.73 15.59
N ARG A 129 -2.93 2.12 14.42
CA ARG A 129 -1.62 1.58 14.07
C ARG A 129 -0.60 2.67 13.73
N TYR A 130 -0.98 3.70 12.98
CA TYR A 130 -0.03 4.70 12.45
C TYR A 130 0.44 5.73 13.49
N LYS A 131 -0.11 5.71 14.69
CA LYS A 131 0.43 6.45 15.84
C LYS A 131 1.74 5.87 16.37
N ILE A 132 2.03 4.62 16.06
CA ILE A 132 3.25 3.94 16.49
C ILE A 132 4.36 4.29 15.50
N LYS A 133 5.58 4.57 15.98
CA LYS A 133 6.74 4.79 15.11
C LYS A 133 7.01 3.56 14.26
N GLY A 134 7.09 3.72 12.92
CA GLY A 134 7.26 2.56 12.07
C GLY A 134 7.34 2.83 10.57
N LEU A 135 7.67 1.74 9.83
CA LEU A 135 7.56 1.64 8.38
C LEU A 135 6.23 0.96 8.02
N TYR A 136 5.42 1.62 7.22
CA TYR A 136 4.10 1.17 6.83
C TYR A 136 4.03 0.95 5.33
N LEU A 137 3.82 -0.30 4.94
CA LEU A 137 3.71 -0.73 3.55
C LEU A 137 2.24 -1.04 3.25
N LEU A 138 1.65 -0.33 2.28
CA LEU A 138 0.24 -0.46 1.95
C LEU A 138 0.07 -0.83 0.48
N ASP A 139 -0.69 -1.88 0.24
CA ASP A 139 -1.04 -2.34 -1.09
C ASP A 139 -2.52 -2.11 -1.36
N GLU A 140 -2.80 -1.20 -2.30
CA GLU A 140 -4.12 -0.78 -2.75
C GLU A 140 -5.13 -0.50 -1.61
N PRO A 141 -4.79 0.38 -0.64
CA PRO A 141 -5.68 0.64 0.49
C PRO A 141 -7.03 1.25 0.07
N GLU A 142 -7.10 1.88 -1.11
CA GLU A 142 -8.30 2.51 -1.65
C GLU A 142 -9.38 1.53 -2.04
N THR A 143 -9.08 0.28 -2.37
CA THR A 143 -10.06 -0.69 -2.92
C THR A 143 -11.23 -0.96 -1.98
N ALA A 144 -11.04 -0.73 -0.69
CA ALA A 144 -12.07 -0.88 0.34
C ALA A 144 -12.52 0.46 0.96
N LEU A 145 -12.07 1.60 0.43
CA LEU A 145 -12.35 2.92 0.96
C LEU A 145 -13.21 3.74 0.00
N SER A 146 -14.29 4.33 0.52
CA SER A 146 -15.02 5.37 -0.19
C SER A 146 -14.12 6.59 -0.46
N PRO A 147 -14.43 7.45 -1.44
CA PRO A 147 -13.67 8.68 -1.67
C PRO A 147 -13.53 9.56 -0.41
N LYS A 148 -14.55 9.61 0.43
CA LYS A 148 -14.50 10.31 1.72
C LYS A 148 -13.47 9.67 2.66
N SER A 149 -13.44 8.33 2.77
CA SER A 149 -12.48 7.63 3.62
C SER A 149 -11.06 7.71 3.07
N GLN A 150 -10.88 7.78 1.75
CA GLN A 150 -9.56 8.04 1.14
C GLN A 150 -9.04 9.44 1.51
N LEU A 151 -9.89 10.46 1.54
CA LEU A 151 -9.51 11.79 2.03
C LEU A 151 -9.15 11.79 3.53
N GLU A 152 -9.82 10.96 4.34
CA GLU A 152 -9.46 10.81 5.76
C GLU A 152 -8.11 10.09 5.90
N LEU A 153 -7.86 9.04 5.11
CA LEU A 153 -6.55 8.37 5.06
C LEU A 153 -5.45 9.34 4.63
N LEU A 154 -5.68 10.12 3.58
CA LEU A 154 -4.73 11.12 3.10
C LEU A 154 -4.32 12.12 4.20
N LYS A 155 -5.29 12.61 4.98
CA LYS A 155 -5.02 13.49 6.13
C LYS A 155 -4.17 12.80 7.18
N LEU A 156 -4.47 11.54 7.49
CA LEU A 156 -3.73 10.74 8.46
C LEU A 156 -2.28 10.51 8.01
N LEU A 157 -2.06 10.13 6.74
CA LEU A 157 -0.72 9.92 6.18
C LEU A 157 0.13 11.20 6.27
N ARG A 158 -0.45 12.33 5.90
CA ARG A 158 0.20 13.64 5.98
C ARG A 158 0.54 14.02 7.43
N GLU A 159 -0.39 13.85 8.35
CA GLU A 159 -0.21 14.16 9.76
C GLU A 159 0.91 13.30 10.37
N MET A 160 0.84 11.99 10.19
CA MET A 160 1.84 11.05 10.74
C MET A 160 3.22 11.21 10.09
N GLY A 161 3.27 11.49 8.79
CA GLY A 161 4.51 11.82 8.09
C GLY A 161 5.17 13.09 8.61
N ALA A 162 4.37 14.15 8.86
CA ALA A 162 4.87 15.43 9.39
C ALA A 162 5.44 15.32 10.81
N LEU A 163 4.96 14.37 11.61
CA LEU A 163 5.51 14.07 12.94
C LEU A 163 6.89 13.39 12.89
N GLY A 164 7.36 12.95 11.71
CA GLY A 164 8.68 12.37 11.50
C GLY A 164 8.90 10.99 12.14
N HIS A 165 7.85 10.32 12.58
CA HIS A 165 7.95 9.00 13.20
C HIS A 165 7.41 7.85 12.33
N ALA A 166 6.76 8.17 11.22
CA ALA A 166 6.20 7.18 10.31
C ALA A 166 6.70 7.42 8.89
N GLN A 167 7.09 6.33 8.22
CA GLN A 167 7.32 6.30 6.79
C GLN A 167 6.30 5.38 6.13
N PHE A 168 5.72 5.86 5.04
CA PHE A 168 4.72 5.13 4.26
C PHE A 168 5.24 4.86 2.85
N ILE A 169 5.12 3.62 2.39
CA ILE A 169 5.33 3.23 0.98
C ILE A 169 4.05 2.55 0.52
N ILE A 170 3.39 3.12 -0.47
CA ILE A 170 2.00 2.78 -0.82
C ILE A 170 1.90 2.51 -2.31
N ALA A 171 1.52 1.30 -2.70
CA ALA A 171 1.07 1.02 -4.05
C ALA A 171 -0.40 1.43 -4.16
N THR A 172 -0.75 2.27 -5.14
CA THR A 172 -2.11 2.80 -5.28
C THR A 172 -2.43 3.23 -6.71
N HIS A 173 -3.72 3.14 -7.05
CA HIS A 173 -4.33 3.66 -8.26
C HIS A 173 -5.21 4.89 -7.98
N SER A 174 -5.31 5.33 -6.71
CA SER A 174 -6.20 6.42 -6.30
C SER A 174 -5.61 7.80 -6.61
N PRO A 175 -6.23 8.60 -7.49
CA PRO A 175 -5.81 9.98 -7.70
C PRO A 175 -6.00 10.84 -6.43
N ILE A 176 -6.88 10.43 -5.50
CA ILE A 176 -7.06 11.11 -4.23
C ILE A 176 -5.83 10.94 -3.35
N LEU A 177 -5.32 9.71 -3.20
CA LEU A 177 -4.16 9.44 -2.37
C LEU A 177 -2.88 10.03 -2.98
N LEU A 178 -2.73 9.92 -4.30
CA LEU A 178 -1.58 10.47 -5.03
C LEU A 178 -1.43 11.99 -4.91
N ALA A 179 -2.53 12.71 -4.61
CA ALA A 179 -2.52 14.14 -4.36
C ALA A 179 -1.91 14.54 -2.99
N CYS A 180 -1.22 13.62 -2.29
CA CYS A 180 -0.61 13.90 -0.98
C CYS A 180 0.51 14.95 -1.10
N PRO A 181 0.39 16.12 -0.44
CA PRO A 181 1.42 17.13 -0.53
C PRO A 181 2.76 16.66 0.08
N GLY A 182 3.85 16.88 -0.64
CA GLY A 182 5.19 16.52 -0.18
C GLY A 182 5.54 15.04 -0.34
N SER A 183 4.67 14.23 -0.93
CA SER A 183 4.98 12.84 -1.29
C SER A 183 5.86 12.75 -2.53
N VAL A 184 6.49 11.58 -2.72
CA VAL A 184 7.23 11.24 -3.94
C VAL A 184 6.50 10.09 -4.64
N ILE A 185 6.30 10.22 -5.95
CA ILE A 185 5.61 9.21 -6.76
C ILE A 185 6.64 8.51 -7.64
N TYR A 186 6.75 7.19 -7.52
CA TYR A 186 7.61 6.32 -8.30
C TYR A 186 6.77 5.58 -9.34
N SER A 187 7.05 5.81 -10.62
CA SER A 187 6.34 5.16 -11.73
C SER A 187 7.03 3.89 -12.16
N PHE A 188 6.27 2.80 -12.16
CA PHE A 188 6.63 1.47 -12.64
C PHE A 188 6.26 1.27 -14.12
N ASP A 189 5.66 2.27 -14.77
CA ASP A 189 5.44 2.27 -16.22
C ASP A 189 6.70 2.69 -17.00
N HIS A 190 7.74 3.05 -16.28
CA HIS A 190 9.05 3.42 -16.83
C HIS A 190 10.11 2.41 -16.38
N THR A 191 10.97 2.04 -17.28
CA THR A 191 12.12 1.16 -17.01
C THR A 191 13.42 1.92 -17.23
N PRO A 192 14.24 2.14 -16.21
CA PRO A 192 14.02 1.84 -14.77
C PRO A 192 12.91 2.66 -14.13
N VAL A 193 12.53 2.32 -12.88
CA VAL A 193 11.61 3.14 -12.05
C VAL A 193 12.12 4.57 -11.98
N LYS A 194 11.23 5.53 -12.18
CA LYS A 194 11.55 6.96 -12.04
C LYS A 194 10.48 7.71 -11.26
N THR A 195 10.88 8.84 -10.69
CA THR A 195 9.95 9.78 -10.07
C THR A 195 9.19 10.59 -11.11
N ILE A 196 7.89 10.81 -10.86
CA ILE A 196 7.03 11.65 -11.69
C ILE A 196 6.21 12.61 -10.82
N GLN A 197 5.67 13.67 -11.44
CA GLN A 197 4.74 14.57 -10.76
C GLN A 197 3.33 13.98 -10.74
N TYR A 198 2.50 14.46 -9.81
CA TYR A 198 1.12 14.02 -9.68
C TYR A 198 0.33 14.19 -10.98
N GLU A 199 0.49 15.34 -11.65
CA GLU A 199 -0.18 15.69 -12.89
C GLU A 199 0.28 14.82 -14.09
N ASP A 200 1.44 14.17 -13.96
CA ASP A 200 1.97 13.27 -14.99
C ASP A 200 1.44 11.85 -14.85
N THR A 201 0.79 11.52 -13.75
CA THR A 201 0.18 10.21 -13.57
C THR A 201 -0.99 10.02 -14.54
N GLU A 202 -1.11 8.81 -15.10
CA GLU A 202 -2.22 8.47 -15.99
C GLU A 202 -3.58 8.60 -15.26
N TYR A 203 -3.62 8.18 -13.99
CA TYR A 203 -4.82 8.29 -13.14
C TYR A 203 -5.34 9.72 -13.03
N TYR A 204 -4.45 10.69 -12.73
CA TYR A 204 -4.83 12.10 -12.69
C TYR A 204 -5.41 12.56 -14.02
N ARG A 205 -4.72 12.27 -15.13
CA ARG A 205 -5.11 12.72 -16.48
C ARG A 205 -6.46 12.15 -16.90
N ILE A 206 -6.68 10.84 -16.71
CA ILE A 206 -7.93 10.17 -17.03
C ILE A 206 -9.08 10.72 -16.19
N TYR A 207 -8.93 10.75 -14.87
CA TYR A 207 -9.98 11.23 -13.98
C TYR A 207 -10.33 12.71 -14.24
N LYS A 208 -9.32 13.57 -14.38
CA LYS A 208 -9.52 14.98 -14.70
C LYS A 208 -10.32 15.14 -16.00
N THR A 209 -9.85 14.52 -17.07
CA THR A 209 -10.50 14.65 -18.37
C THR A 209 -11.91 14.07 -18.37
N PHE A 210 -12.11 12.93 -17.70
CA PHE A 210 -13.44 12.34 -17.54
C PHE A 210 -14.38 13.24 -16.76
N MET A 211 -13.96 13.81 -15.63
CA MET A 211 -14.80 14.68 -14.81
C MET A 211 -15.13 16.02 -15.49
N GLU A 212 -14.19 16.56 -16.28
CA GLU A 212 -14.41 17.79 -17.05
C GLU A 212 -15.36 17.56 -18.23
N ASN A 213 -15.30 16.43 -18.93
CA ASN A 213 -16.12 16.12 -20.09
C ASN A 213 -16.36 14.61 -20.29
N PRO A 214 -17.26 13.99 -19.50
CA PRO A 214 -17.53 12.55 -19.61
C PRO A 214 -18.00 12.14 -21.03
N GLY A 215 -18.74 13.02 -21.72
CA GLY A 215 -19.32 12.73 -23.03
C GLY A 215 -18.31 12.48 -24.15
N GLN A 216 -17.04 12.87 -23.99
CA GLN A 216 -16.01 12.61 -25.01
C GLN A 216 -15.68 11.13 -25.17
N TYR A 217 -15.83 10.33 -24.09
CA TYR A 217 -15.53 8.89 -24.08
C TYR A 217 -16.61 8.03 -24.75
N PHE A 218 -17.79 8.62 -25.02
CA PHE A 218 -18.93 7.95 -25.66
C PHE A 218 -19.18 8.43 -27.09
N LYS A 219 -18.30 9.29 -27.65
CA LYS A 219 -18.38 9.74 -29.04
C LYS A 219 -17.83 8.67 -29.96
N GLY A 220 -18.69 7.87 -30.55
CA GLY A 220 -18.31 6.84 -31.56
C GLY A 220 -19.11 5.54 -31.47
N GLU A 221 -19.91 5.33 -30.45
CA GLU A 221 -20.86 4.22 -30.39
C GLU A 221 -22.17 4.63 -31.07
N LYS A 222 -22.25 4.41 -32.39
CA LYS A 222 -23.49 4.40 -33.18
C LYS A 222 -23.60 3.07 -33.89
#